data_047a16bce84c1327af3e67cf15a7283d
#
_entry.id   047a16bce84c1327af3e67cf15a7283d
#
_cell.length_a   1.000
_cell.length_b   1.000
_cell.length_c   1.000
_cell.angle_alpha   90.00
_cell.angle_beta   90.00
_cell.angle_gamma   90.00
#
_symmetry.space_group_name_H-M   'P 1'
#
loop_
_entity.id
_entity.type
_entity.pdbx_description
1 polymer ?
#
loop_
_entity_poly.entity_id
_entity_poly.type
_entity_poly.pdbx_seq_one_letter_code
_entity_poly.pdbx_strand_id
1 'polypeptide(L)'
;VPSLTNIRAKTQSYSLNVTTSNVSVKDINFFSTTLKGNNADNILVSNCNFMYASCYAHMLNQINYGSNIDPTSNEVFSTQTNLTSSSNVNFSKCAFRYTDGDVIHVSGGETTVEDCYFNYIDKTVCNLSSVMTTFRLMGSNNTIKNNTIHKTAASSTLNPGNEPIVEYNNLYESGYLQSDGAMIHLMVAQQANAKIRYNWVHDTIKYGIRCDGDGDGYNAYIHHNIGWNCEGGIMAKGGILSSNVSVGGHFIYNNTMLNSVEKNDIMVLNTQAGNNINYDSVVLNNLCESLSGHRTDAVALESRIINSNNQTPANEEVYLSNYSSNVYTPTNN
;
A
#
# COMPACT_ATOMS: atom_id res chain seq x y z
N VAL A 1 -24.07 9.35 27.85
CA VAL A 1 -24.84 9.58 26.62
C VAL A 1 -24.39 10.91 26.04
N PRO A 2 -23.95 10.98 24.78
CA PRO A 2 -23.56 12.24 24.16
C PRO A 2 -24.75 13.21 24.17
N SER A 3 -24.47 14.49 24.38
CA SER A 3 -25.50 15.52 24.24
C SER A 3 -25.98 15.57 22.78
N LEU A 4 -27.29 15.53 22.57
CA LEU A 4 -27.89 15.59 21.22
C LEU A 4 -27.50 16.87 20.45
N THR A 5 -27.09 17.91 21.17
CA THR A 5 -26.61 19.16 20.54
C THR A 5 -25.26 19.02 19.80
N ASN A 6 -24.51 17.93 20.04
CA ASN A 6 -23.20 17.68 19.44
C ASN A 6 -23.23 16.54 18.41
N ILE A 7 -24.40 16.00 18.11
CA ILE A 7 -24.54 14.96 17.09
C ILE A 7 -24.62 15.62 15.72
N ARG A 8 -23.77 15.16 14.83
CA ARG A 8 -23.77 15.57 13.42
C ARG A 8 -23.97 14.35 12.55
N ALA A 9 -24.79 14.47 11.51
CA ALA A 9 -25.01 13.42 10.54
C ALA A 9 -24.54 13.86 9.16
N LYS A 10 -23.97 12.92 8.41
CA LYS A 10 -23.62 13.15 7.01
C LYS A 10 -24.90 13.23 6.20
N THR A 11 -25.13 14.36 5.55
CA THR A 11 -26.30 14.59 4.70
C THR A 11 -25.95 14.62 3.22
N GLN A 12 -24.68 14.72 2.88
CA GLN A 12 -24.18 14.82 1.50
C GLN A 12 -22.86 14.07 1.38
N SER A 13 -22.80 13.13 0.46
CA SER A 13 -21.59 12.35 0.19
C SER A 13 -20.51 13.21 -0.49
N TYR A 14 -20.88 13.99 -1.46
CA TYR A 14 -19.98 14.83 -2.22
C TYR A 14 -20.43 16.29 -2.19
N SER A 15 -19.56 17.16 -1.75
CA SER A 15 -19.81 18.62 -1.78
C SER A 15 -19.26 19.28 -3.03
N LEU A 16 -18.40 18.61 -3.73
CA LEU A 16 -17.79 19.10 -4.97
C LEU A 16 -17.80 18.00 -6.03
N ASN A 17 -18.31 18.33 -7.21
CA ASN A 17 -18.28 17.46 -8.38
C ASN A 17 -17.46 18.16 -9.47
N VAL A 18 -16.30 17.59 -9.78
CA VAL A 18 -15.39 18.09 -10.81
C VAL A 18 -15.77 17.47 -12.14
N THR A 19 -16.31 18.27 -13.04
CA THR A 19 -16.83 17.82 -14.35
C THR A 19 -16.04 18.38 -15.53
N THR A 20 -14.92 19.03 -15.26
CA THR A 20 -14.06 19.64 -16.29
C THR A 20 -12.61 19.52 -15.90
N SER A 21 -11.74 19.49 -16.90
CA SER A 21 -10.29 19.44 -16.70
C SER A 21 -9.71 20.80 -16.29
N ASN A 22 -8.43 20.79 -15.84
CA ASN A 22 -7.67 21.97 -15.43
C ASN A 22 -8.27 22.69 -14.20
N VAL A 23 -8.68 21.91 -13.22
CA VAL A 23 -9.28 22.41 -11.97
C VAL A 23 -8.28 22.38 -10.83
N SER A 24 -8.25 23.45 -10.04
CA SER A 24 -7.50 23.52 -8.79
C SER A 24 -8.45 23.69 -7.60
N VAL A 25 -8.37 22.76 -6.67
CA VAL A 25 -9.09 22.77 -5.39
C VAL A 25 -8.07 23.01 -4.29
N LYS A 26 -8.10 24.16 -3.64
CA LYS A 26 -7.06 24.56 -2.69
C LYS A 26 -7.64 25.13 -1.40
N ASP A 27 -6.92 24.87 -0.29
CA ASP A 27 -7.17 25.50 0.99
C ASP A 27 -8.60 25.25 1.54
N ILE A 28 -9.17 24.06 1.27
CA ILE A 28 -10.54 23.69 1.67
C ILE A 28 -10.52 22.65 2.78
N ASN A 29 -11.37 22.87 3.79
CA ASN A 29 -11.67 21.87 4.80
C ASN A 29 -12.98 21.16 4.46
N PHE A 30 -12.87 19.88 4.10
CA PHE A 30 -14.02 18.99 3.90
C PHE A 30 -14.34 18.30 5.22
N PHE A 31 -15.55 18.46 5.72
CA PHE A 31 -16.01 17.80 6.93
C PHE A 31 -17.23 16.93 6.65
N SER A 32 -17.08 15.63 6.85
CA SER A 32 -18.11 14.61 6.58
C SER A 32 -18.61 14.58 5.13
N THR A 33 -17.78 15.02 4.21
CA THR A 33 -18.03 15.07 2.77
C THR A 33 -16.70 15.06 2.02
N THR A 34 -16.73 14.87 0.71
CA THR A 34 -15.54 14.87 -0.12
C THR A 34 -15.84 15.38 -1.53
N LEU A 35 -14.93 15.17 -2.45
CA LEU A 35 -15.07 15.50 -3.86
C LEU A 35 -15.16 14.24 -4.72
N LYS A 36 -15.83 14.35 -5.84
CA LYS A 36 -15.77 13.39 -6.94
C LYS A 36 -15.56 14.08 -8.28
N GLY A 37 -15.16 13.31 -9.26
CA GLY A 37 -15.02 13.75 -10.64
C GLY A 37 -15.03 12.57 -11.60
N ASN A 38 -15.33 12.84 -12.85
CA ASN A 38 -15.30 11.83 -13.90
C ASN A 38 -14.91 12.49 -15.23
N ASN A 39 -13.99 11.85 -15.95
CA ASN A 39 -13.45 12.35 -17.22
C ASN A 39 -12.91 13.79 -17.12
N ALA A 40 -12.18 14.07 -16.05
CA ALA A 40 -11.62 15.38 -15.78
C ALA A 40 -10.12 15.26 -15.48
N ASP A 41 -9.29 15.73 -16.38
CA ASP A 41 -7.84 15.63 -16.29
C ASP A 41 -7.21 16.90 -15.72
N ASN A 42 -5.93 16.81 -15.34
CA ASN A 42 -5.16 17.95 -14.82
C ASN A 42 -5.82 18.57 -13.57
N ILE A 43 -6.08 17.76 -12.58
CA ILE A 43 -6.70 18.19 -11.32
C ILE A 43 -5.63 18.35 -10.26
N LEU A 44 -5.60 19.51 -9.63
CA LEU A 44 -4.78 19.76 -8.44
C LEU A 44 -5.66 19.90 -7.20
N VAL A 45 -5.45 19.03 -6.22
CA VAL A 45 -6.05 19.15 -4.88
C VAL A 45 -4.92 19.43 -3.91
N SER A 46 -4.85 20.62 -3.36
CA SER A 46 -3.71 21.00 -2.53
C SER A 46 -4.09 21.73 -1.25
N ASN A 47 -3.31 21.47 -0.19
CA ASN A 47 -3.51 22.07 1.12
C ASN A 47 -4.97 21.91 1.64
N CYS A 48 -5.58 20.76 1.37
CA CYS A 48 -6.95 20.45 1.77
C CYS A 48 -6.95 19.49 2.96
N ASN A 49 -7.94 19.64 3.82
CA ASN A 49 -8.12 18.76 4.96
C ASN A 49 -9.45 18.02 4.84
N PHE A 50 -9.40 16.69 4.80
CA PHE A 50 -10.55 15.81 4.69
C PHE A 50 -10.76 15.08 6.01
N MET A 51 -11.85 15.35 6.67
CA MET A 51 -12.19 14.74 7.95
C MET A 51 -13.55 14.04 7.86
N TYR A 52 -13.60 12.75 8.22
CA TYR A 52 -14.78 11.89 8.05
C TYR A 52 -15.30 11.85 6.61
N ALA A 53 -14.41 11.89 5.64
CA ALA A 53 -14.75 12.11 4.24
C ALA A 53 -15.45 10.91 3.60
N SER A 54 -15.10 9.69 3.99
CA SER A 54 -15.65 8.46 3.42
C SER A 54 -16.37 7.61 4.46
N CYS A 55 -17.24 6.73 3.99
CA CYS A 55 -17.92 5.73 4.81
C CYS A 55 -18.26 4.50 3.96
N TYR A 56 -18.33 3.33 4.59
CA TYR A 56 -18.81 2.13 3.91
C TYR A 56 -20.31 2.15 3.68
N ALA A 57 -20.73 1.73 2.51
CA ALA A 57 -22.14 1.69 2.14
C ALA A 57 -22.96 0.71 3.01
N HIS A 58 -22.35 -0.37 3.53
CA HIS A 58 -23.04 -1.31 4.41
C HIS A 58 -23.45 -0.68 5.74
N MET A 59 -22.70 0.29 6.24
CA MET A 59 -23.08 1.05 7.45
C MET A 59 -24.34 1.90 7.23
N LEU A 60 -24.67 2.17 5.98
CA LEU A 60 -25.87 2.88 5.57
C LEU A 60 -27.01 1.93 5.18
N ASN A 61 -26.86 0.63 5.46
CA ASN A 61 -27.81 -0.41 5.06
C ASN A 61 -28.05 -0.49 3.55
N GLN A 62 -27.04 -0.16 2.77
CA GLN A 62 -27.10 -0.13 1.29
C GLN A 62 -26.57 -1.40 0.63
N ILE A 63 -26.04 -2.34 1.41
CA ILE A 63 -25.50 -3.60 0.93
C ILE A 63 -26.18 -4.76 1.67
N ASN A 64 -26.77 -5.69 0.92
CA ASN A 64 -27.28 -6.94 1.48
C ASN A 64 -26.11 -7.91 1.73
N TYR A 65 -25.97 -8.34 2.97
CA TYR A 65 -25.08 -9.46 3.30
C TYR A 65 -25.51 -10.71 2.52
N GLY A 66 -24.59 -11.33 1.82
CA GLY A 66 -24.82 -12.57 1.08
C GLY A 66 -24.89 -12.47 -0.44
N SER A 67 -24.88 -11.28 -1.01
CA SER A 67 -24.53 -11.13 -2.42
C SER A 67 -23.01 -11.19 -2.59
N ASN A 68 -22.53 -11.82 -3.66
CA ASN A 68 -21.13 -11.73 -4.06
C ASN A 68 -20.84 -10.26 -4.38
N ILE A 69 -20.27 -9.58 -3.42
CA ILE A 69 -19.91 -8.18 -3.57
C ILE A 69 -18.57 -8.17 -4.28
N ASP A 70 -18.55 -7.63 -5.48
CA ASP A 70 -17.30 -7.41 -6.20
C ASP A 70 -16.47 -6.34 -5.48
N PRO A 71 -15.36 -6.70 -4.85
CA PRO A 71 -14.50 -5.75 -4.16
C PRO A 71 -13.80 -4.78 -5.12
N THR A 72 -13.88 -5.01 -6.41
CA THR A 72 -13.34 -4.12 -7.44
C THR A 72 -14.30 -2.98 -7.80
N SER A 73 -15.57 -3.10 -7.47
CA SER A 73 -16.56 -2.05 -7.72
C SER A 73 -16.68 -1.11 -6.51
N ASN A 74 -15.90 -0.07 -6.49
CA ASN A 74 -15.79 0.85 -5.36
C ASN A 74 -17.06 1.67 -5.05
N GLU A 75 -17.94 1.85 -5.99
CA GLU A 75 -19.18 2.61 -5.78
C GLU A 75 -20.13 1.94 -4.78
N VAL A 76 -19.99 0.63 -4.64
CA VAL A 76 -20.85 -0.18 -3.77
C VAL A 76 -20.37 -0.15 -2.32
N PHE A 77 -19.07 0.04 -2.08
CA PHE A 77 -18.47 -0.18 -0.77
C PHE A 77 -18.28 1.07 0.08
N SER A 78 -17.85 2.13 -0.54
CA SER A 78 -17.60 3.34 0.22
C SER A 78 -17.86 4.60 -0.57
N THR A 79 -18.16 5.66 0.13
CA THR A 79 -18.01 7.01 -0.40
C THR A 79 -16.59 7.44 -0.10
N GLN A 80 -15.78 7.60 -1.10
CA GLN A 80 -14.39 8.07 -1.01
C GLN A 80 -14.17 9.29 -1.89
N THR A 81 -13.00 9.91 -1.77
CA THR A 81 -12.53 10.86 -2.76
C THR A 81 -12.32 10.08 -4.07
N ASN A 82 -13.17 10.32 -5.06
CA ASN A 82 -13.30 9.48 -6.25
C ASN A 82 -13.16 10.27 -7.54
N LEU A 83 -12.09 10.01 -8.29
CA LEU A 83 -11.81 10.61 -9.58
C LEU A 83 -11.68 9.51 -10.64
N THR A 84 -12.80 9.18 -11.27
CA THR A 84 -12.85 8.12 -12.28
C THR A 84 -12.49 8.64 -13.66
N SER A 85 -11.77 7.82 -14.45
CA SER A 85 -11.35 8.16 -15.81
C SER A 85 -10.67 9.54 -15.90
N SER A 86 -9.87 9.87 -14.87
CA SER A 86 -9.20 11.16 -14.70
C SER A 86 -7.70 10.95 -14.60
N SER A 87 -6.95 11.58 -15.48
CA SER A 87 -5.49 11.47 -15.54
C SER A 87 -4.81 12.75 -15.08
N ASN A 88 -3.53 12.63 -14.72
CA ASN A 88 -2.74 13.75 -14.20
C ASN A 88 -3.42 14.46 -13.01
N VAL A 89 -3.76 13.65 -12.02
CA VAL A 89 -4.35 14.13 -10.76
C VAL A 89 -3.25 14.29 -9.73
N ASN A 90 -3.18 15.43 -9.08
CA ASN A 90 -2.20 15.69 -8.02
C ASN A 90 -2.90 16.01 -6.70
N PHE A 91 -2.63 15.19 -5.68
CA PHE A 91 -2.92 15.48 -4.28
C PHE A 91 -1.62 15.91 -3.60
N SER A 92 -1.54 17.17 -3.18
CA SER A 92 -0.33 17.71 -2.55
C SER A 92 -0.67 18.39 -1.22
N LYS A 93 0.10 18.07 -0.18
CA LYS A 93 -0.05 18.67 1.16
C LYS A 93 -1.46 18.55 1.74
N CYS A 94 -2.13 17.44 1.45
CA CYS A 94 -3.47 17.17 1.95
C CYS A 94 -3.42 16.30 3.21
N ALA A 95 -4.43 16.44 4.07
CA ALA A 95 -4.60 15.58 5.23
C ALA A 95 -5.95 14.86 5.17
N PHE A 96 -5.92 13.54 5.35
CA PHE A 96 -7.11 12.68 5.41
C PHE A 96 -7.17 12.02 6.78
N ARG A 97 -8.26 12.19 7.49
CA ARG A 97 -8.40 11.69 8.87
C ARG A 97 -9.78 11.13 9.15
N TYR A 98 -9.78 10.06 9.96
CA TYR A 98 -11.00 9.50 10.54
C TYR A 98 -12.03 9.08 9.50
N THR A 99 -11.63 8.27 8.53
CA THR A 99 -12.56 7.72 7.54
C THR A 99 -13.05 6.33 7.95
N ASP A 100 -14.24 5.96 7.57
CA ASP A 100 -14.79 4.62 7.76
C ASP A 100 -14.57 3.71 6.55
N GLY A 101 -14.23 4.25 5.42
CA GLY A 101 -13.98 3.51 4.19
C GLY A 101 -12.70 3.95 3.52
N ASP A 102 -12.48 3.48 2.31
CA ASP A 102 -11.35 3.84 1.46
C ASP A 102 -11.18 5.35 1.40
N VAL A 103 -9.96 5.81 1.29
CA VAL A 103 -9.68 7.25 1.35
C VAL A 103 -9.68 7.91 -0.03
N ILE A 104 -8.97 7.31 -1.00
CA ILE A 104 -8.81 7.84 -2.35
C ILE A 104 -8.96 6.70 -3.36
N HIS A 105 -9.72 6.96 -4.41
CA HIS A 105 -9.76 6.18 -5.62
C HIS A 105 -9.58 7.09 -6.85
N VAL A 106 -8.56 6.79 -7.65
CA VAL A 106 -8.33 7.44 -8.95
C VAL A 106 -8.15 6.36 -10.00
N SER A 107 -8.93 6.40 -11.07
CA SER A 107 -8.87 5.36 -12.12
C SER A 107 -8.26 5.81 -13.45
N GLY A 108 -7.63 6.96 -13.49
CA GLY A 108 -6.75 7.36 -14.59
C GLY A 108 -5.29 7.02 -14.29
N GLY A 109 -4.38 7.48 -15.12
CA GLY A 109 -2.94 7.36 -14.91
C GLY A 109 -2.29 8.67 -14.48
N GLU A 110 -0.97 8.65 -14.31
CA GLU A 110 -0.16 9.85 -14.01
C GLU A 110 -0.60 10.58 -12.73
N THR A 111 -1.15 9.84 -11.77
CA THR A 111 -1.58 10.40 -10.50
C THR A 111 -0.40 10.57 -9.57
N THR A 112 -0.27 11.76 -8.98
CA THR A 112 0.71 12.04 -7.94
C THR A 112 0.03 12.26 -6.59
N VAL A 113 0.54 11.60 -5.55
CA VAL A 113 0.17 11.87 -4.16
C VAL A 113 1.44 12.18 -3.39
N GLU A 114 1.57 13.42 -2.94
CA GLU A 114 2.80 13.89 -2.33
C GLU A 114 2.57 14.77 -1.11
N ASP A 115 3.49 14.65 -0.15
CA ASP A 115 3.48 15.46 1.08
C ASP A 115 2.15 15.36 1.87
N CYS A 116 1.43 14.23 1.74
CA CYS A 116 0.13 14.06 2.35
C CYS A 116 0.20 13.25 3.64
N TYR A 117 -0.80 13.44 4.49
CA TYR A 117 -0.93 12.78 5.78
C TYR A 117 -2.24 12.01 5.87
N PHE A 118 -2.15 10.71 6.16
CA PHE A 118 -3.28 9.81 6.29
C PHE A 118 -3.29 9.16 7.68
N ASN A 119 -4.40 9.30 8.41
CA ASN A 119 -4.47 8.81 9.77
C ASN A 119 -5.87 8.35 10.16
N TYR A 120 -5.97 7.19 10.79
CA TYR A 120 -7.24 6.56 11.17
C TYR A 120 -8.17 6.37 9.97
N ILE A 121 -7.70 5.60 9.01
CA ILE A 121 -8.43 5.27 7.78
C ILE A 121 -9.04 3.86 7.90
N ASP A 122 -10.18 3.64 7.28
CA ASP A 122 -10.91 2.35 7.24
C ASP A 122 -11.31 1.83 8.62
N LYS A 123 -11.76 2.67 9.51
CA LYS A 123 -12.03 2.30 10.91
C LYS A 123 -13.09 1.20 11.08
N THR A 124 -13.93 1.01 10.10
CA THR A 124 -15.02 0.03 10.10
C THR A 124 -14.89 -0.97 8.97
N VAL A 125 -13.66 -1.31 8.58
CA VAL A 125 -13.42 -2.41 7.64
C VAL A 125 -14.13 -3.65 8.16
N CYS A 126 -15.13 -4.08 7.44
CA CYS A 126 -15.87 -5.28 7.77
C CYS A 126 -15.44 -6.42 6.87
N ASN A 127 -15.56 -7.61 7.40
CA ASN A 127 -15.22 -8.86 6.76
C ASN A 127 -15.90 -9.02 5.40
N LEU A 128 -15.33 -8.41 4.39
CA LEU A 128 -15.68 -8.63 3.00
C LEU A 128 -14.78 -9.73 2.45
N SER A 129 -15.27 -10.50 1.52
CA SER A 129 -14.68 -11.75 1.05
C SER A 129 -13.38 -11.59 0.25
N SER A 130 -12.76 -10.43 0.23
CA SER A 130 -11.51 -10.21 -0.47
C SER A 130 -10.64 -9.11 0.17
N VAL A 131 -9.45 -8.96 -0.35
CA VAL A 131 -8.47 -7.97 0.11
C VAL A 131 -9.01 -6.57 -0.12
N MET A 132 -9.25 -5.85 0.97
CA MET A 132 -9.65 -4.44 0.95
C MET A 132 -8.42 -3.56 0.82
N THR A 133 -8.58 -2.41 0.20
CA THR A 133 -7.49 -1.46 -0.04
C THR A 133 -7.87 -0.08 0.46
N THR A 134 -7.04 0.47 1.34
CA THR A 134 -7.24 1.83 1.88
C THR A 134 -7.12 2.91 0.81
N PHE A 135 -6.18 2.73 -0.08
CA PHE A 135 -5.73 3.74 -1.03
C PHE A 135 -5.53 3.08 -2.39
N ARG A 136 -6.34 3.45 -3.37
CA ARG A 136 -6.34 2.80 -4.68
C ARG A 136 -6.07 3.78 -5.81
N LEU A 137 -4.96 3.60 -6.46
CA LEU A 137 -4.67 4.22 -7.73
C LEU A 137 -4.73 3.15 -8.83
N MET A 138 -5.39 3.46 -9.91
CA MET A 138 -5.41 2.64 -11.11
C MET A 138 -4.71 3.38 -12.25
N GLY A 139 -4.58 2.76 -13.40
CA GLY A 139 -3.81 3.33 -14.51
C GLY A 139 -2.31 3.28 -14.27
N SER A 140 -1.54 3.89 -15.15
CA SER A 140 -0.08 3.77 -15.20
C SER A 140 0.64 5.03 -14.76
N ASN A 141 1.93 4.88 -14.42
CA ASN A 141 2.85 5.98 -14.09
C ASN A 141 2.45 6.83 -12.88
N ASN A 142 1.83 6.19 -11.89
CA ASN A 142 1.49 6.90 -10.66
C ASN A 142 2.72 7.11 -9.78
N THR A 143 2.76 8.21 -9.05
CA THR A 143 3.82 8.55 -8.10
C THR A 143 3.25 8.81 -6.72
N ILE A 144 3.73 8.06 -5.72
CA ILE A 144 3.34 8.21 -4.33
C ILE A 144 4.61 8.49 -3.53
N LYS A 145 4.77 9.72 -3.03
CA LYS A 145 6.02 10.13 -2.38
C LYS A 145 5.83 11.06 -1.19
N ASN A 146 6.76 10.99 -0.25
CA ASN A 146 6.82 11.85 0.92
C ASN A 146 5.54 11.84 1.79
N ASN A 147 4.79 10.75 1.80
CA ASN A 147 3.57 10.66 2.58
C ASN A 147 3.80 9.98 3.92
N THR A 148 3.00 10.35 4.90
CA THR A 148 2.86 9.60 6.15
C THR A 148 1.48 8.93 6.15
N ILE A 149 1.46 7.59 6.22
CA ILE A 149 0.24 6.79 6.17
C ILE A 149 0.24 5.85 7.37
N HIS A 150 -0.69 6.03 8.29
CA HIS A 150 -0.74 5.17 9.46
C HIS A 150 -2.14 5.00 10.05
N LYS A 151 -2.26 3.97 10.89
CA LYS A 151 -3.53 3.57 11.51
C LYS A 151 -4.60 3.29 10.46
N THR A 152 -4.22 2.48 9.48
CA THR A 152 -5.16 1.96 8.48
C THR A 152 -5.65 0.57 8.88
N ALA A 153 -6.87 0.24 8.56
CA ALA A 153 -7.48 -1.01 9.01
C ALA A 153 -7.65 -2.06 7.91
N ALA A 154 -7.69 -1.66 6.66
CA ALA A 154 -7.79 -2.58 5.52
C ALA A 154 -6.55 -3.49 5.40
N SER A 155 -6.72 -4.63 4.75
CA SER A 155 -5.63 -5.60 4.54
C SER A 155 -4.49 -5.05 3.70
N SER A 156 -4.80 -4.26 2.67
CA SER A 156 -3.80 -3.56 1.85
C SER A 156 -3.91 -2.06 2.07
N THR A 157 -2.81 -1.43 2.47
CA THR A 157 -2.82 0.02 2.64
C THR A 157 -2.75 0.72 1.29
N LEU A 158 -1.80 0.37 0.46
CA LEU A 158 -1.51 1.05 -0.79
C LEU A 158 -1.54 0.08 -1.98
N ASN A 159 -2.48 0.31 -2.92
CA ASN A 159 -2.47 -0.25 -4.26
C ASN A 159 -2.06 0.87 -5.24
N PRO A 160 -0.83 0.85 -5.76
CA PRO A 160 -0.25 2.01 -6.43
C PRO A 160 -0.55 2.12 -7.94
N GLY A 161 -1.30 1.19 -8.53
CA GLY A 161 -1.52 1.14 -9.97
C GLY A 161 -0.37 0.52 -10.75
N ASN A 162 -0.35 0.73 -12.05
CA ASN A 162 0.62 0.12 -12.97
C ASN A 162 1.89 0.96 -13.10
N GLU A 163 3.03 0.29 -13.22
CA GLU A 163 4.36 0.93 -13.34
C GLU A 163 4.62 2.06 -12.32
N PRO A 164 4.29 1.85 -11.05
CA PRO A 164 4.28 2.94 -10.09
C PRO A 164 5.68 3.31 -9.58
N ILE A 165 5.79 4.54 -9.08
CA ILE A 165 6.90 4.99 -8.24
C ILE A 165 6.37 5.24 -6.83
N VAL A 166 6.88 4.47 -5.86
CA VAL A 166 6.54 4.60 -4.44
C VAL A 166 7.81 4.89 -3.66
N GLU A 167 7.97 6.11 -3.20
CA GLU A 167 9.25 6.52 -2.60
C GLU A 167 9.12 7.54 -1.46
N TYR A 168 10.04 7.47 -0.51
CA TYR A 168 10.13 8.40 0.62
C TYR A 168 8.87 8.45 1.50
N ASN A 169 8.08 7.39 1.53
CA ASN A 169 6.90 7.33 2.38
C ASN A 169 7.24 6.69 3.73
N ASN A 170 6.49 7.07 4.75
CA ASN A 170 6.48 6.44 6.05
C ASN A 170 5.12 5.77 6.27
N LEU A 171 5.09 4.42 6.26
CA LEU A 171 3.88 3.62 6.44
C LEU A 171 4.03 2.78 7.72
N TYR A 172 3.06 2.89 8.64
CA TYR A 172 3.10 2.12 9.88
C TYR A 172 1.73 1.94 10.52
N GLU A 173 1.65 1.03 11.48
CA GLU A 173 0.41 0.71 12.20
C GLU A 173 -0.76 0.45 11.24
N SER A 174 -0.62 -0.52 10.35
CA SER A 174 -1.64 -0.79 9.31
C SER A 174 -2.24 -2.18 9.39
N GLY A 175 -3.37 -2.37 8.75
CA GLY A 175 -4.00 -3.66 8.54
C GLY A 175 -4.60 -4.32 9.77
N TYR A 176 -4.92 -3.60 10.83
CA TYR A 176 -5.30 -4.17 12.12
C TYR A 176 -6.73 -4.71 12.23
N LEU A 177 -7.58 -4.52 11.26
CA LEU A 177 -8.95 -5.07 11.24
C LEU A 177 -9.15 -6.18 10.21
N GLN A 178 -8.24 -6.39 9.30
CA GLN A 178 -8.38 -7.40 8.25
C GLN A 178 -7.08 -8.18 8.08
N SER A 179 -7.16 -9.50 8.07
CA SER A 179 -6.02 -10.38 7.80
C SER A 179 -5.67 -10.38 6.31
N ASP A 180 -4.48 -10.87 5.97
CA ASP A 180 -3.91 -10.88 4.62
C ASP A 180 -3.62 -9.49 4.05
N GLY A 181 -2.55 -9.34 3.29
CA GLY A 181 -2.18 -8.09 2.63
C GLY A 181 -0.79 -7.54 2.99
N ALA A 182 -0.59 -6.27 2.66
CA ALA A 182 0.66 -5.56 2.88
C ALA A 182 0.46 -4.04 2.94
N MET A 183 1.45 -3.32 3.45
CA MET A 183 1.43 -1.85 3.40
C MET A 183 1.60 -1.34 1.97
N ILE A 184 2.53 -1.89 1.21
CA ILE A 184 2.66 -1.64 -0.23
C ILE A 184 2.40 -2.97 -0.94
N HIS A 185 1.31 -3.05 -1.70
CA HIS A 185 0.83 -4.31 -2.24
C HIS A 185 0.65 -4.26 -3.76
N LEU A 186 1.42 -5.07 -4.47
CA LEU A 186 1.28 -5.33 -5.90
C LEU A 186 0.47 -6.62 -6.06
N MET A 187 -0.72 -6.51 -6.64
CA MET A 187 -1.73 -7.58 -6.65
C MET A 187 -2.14 -8.03 -8.07
N VAL A 188 -1.53 -7.44 -9.09
CA VAL A 188 -1.83 -7.77 -10.49
C VAL A 188 -0.58 -7.65 -11.36
N ALA A 189 -0.52 -8.42 -12.43
CA ALA A 189 0.64 -8.43 -13.34
C ALA A 189 0.94 -7.06 -13.96
N GLN A 190 -0.09 -6.26 -14.22
CA GLN A 190 0.06 -4.92 -14.80
C GLN A 190 0.84 -3.94 -13.90
N GLN A 191 1.00 -4.24 -12.62
CA GLN A 191 1.83 -3.47 -11.69
C GLN A 191 3.33 -3.76 -11.83
N ALA A 192 3.74 -4.30 -12.97
CA ALA A 192 5.13 -4.58 -13.32
C ALA A 192 6.00 -3.32 -13.32
N ASN A 193 7.32 -3.53 -13.29
CA ASN A 193 8.33 -2.46 -13.33
C ASN A 193 8.19 -1.41 -12.21
N ALA A 194 7.48 -1.74 -11.14
CA ALA A 194 7.30 -0.86 -9.99
C ALA A 194 8.67 -0.45 -9.40
N LYS A 195 8.80 0.82 -9.02
CA LYS A 195 9.96 1.34 -8.28
C LYS A 195 9.54 1.63 -6.85
N ILE A 196 9.90 0.75 -5.93
CA ILE A 196 9.57 0.88 -4.51
C ILE A 196 10.87 1.12 -3.75
N ARG A 197 11.09 2.37 -3.31
CA ARG A 197 12.39 2.76 -2.79
C ARG A 197 12.32 3.87 -1.74
N TYR A 198 13.30 3.85 -0.83
CA TYR A 198 13.46 4.87 0.20
C TYR A 198 12.23 5.01 1.12
N ASN A 199 11.41 3.95 1.24
CA ASN A 199 10.27 3.95 2.14
C ASN A 199 10.66 3.39 3.50
N TRP A 200 9.96 3.86 4.53
CA TRP A 200 9.92 3.23 5.85
C TRP A 200 8.61 2.48 5.98
N VAL A 201 8.69 1.18 6.31
CA VAL A 201 7.55 0.29 6.48
C VAL A 201 7.71 -0.44 7.81
N HIS A 202 6.85 -0.16 8.78
CA HIS A 202 7.11 -0.66 10.13
C HIS A 202 5.87 -0.79 11.02
N ASP A 203 6.03 -1.51 12.12
CA ASP A 203 5.03 -1.67 13.16
C ASP A 203 3.64 -2.09 12.62
N THR A 204 3.60 -3.20 11.91
CA THR A 204 2.37 -3.72 11.33
C THR A 204 2.23 -5.23 11.49
N ILE A 205 1.00 -5.69 11.61
CA ILE A 205 0.65 -7.12 11.57
C ILE A 205 0.55 -7.68 10.14
N LYS A 206 1.08 -6.96 9.16
CA LYS A 206 1.09 -7.30 7.74
C LYS A 206 2.50 -7.33 7.19
N TYR A 207 2.61 -7.71 5.92
CA TYR A 207 3.86 -7.51 5.20
C TYR A 207 4.14 -6.03 4.98
N GLY A 208 5.40 -5.67 5.02
CA GLY A 208 5.80 -4.32 4.62
C GLY A 208 5.55 -4.08 3.14
N ILE A 209 6.19 -4.89 2.29
CA ILE A 209 6.09 -4.82 0.82
C ILE A 209 5.77 -6.23 0.29
N ARG A 210 4.78 -6.34 -0.59
CA ARG A 210 4.39 -7.64 -1.13
C ARG A 210 4.09 -7.56 -2.63
N CYS A 211 4.76 -8.41 -3.42
CA CYS A 211 4.37 -8.77 -4.77
C CYS A 211 3.66 -10.12 -4.67
N ASP A 212 2.35 -10.13 -4.85
CA ASP A 212 1.51 -11.30 -4.60
C ASP A 212 1.07 -11.99 -5.89
N GLY A 213 0.81 -13.29 -5.80
CA GLY A 213 0.33 -14.06 -6.93
C GLY A 213 1.40 -14.42 -7.96
N ASP A 214 0.93 -14.97 -9.07
CA ASP A 214 1.76 -15.51 -10.14
C ASP A 214 2.13 -14.40 -11.12
N GLY A 215 3.24 -13.73 -10.87
CA GLY A 215 3.74 -12.64 -11.71
C GLY A 215 3.18 -11.26 -11.37
N ASP A 216 2.48 -11.11 -10.25
CA ASP A 216 2.01 -9.80 -9.81
C ASP A 216 3.18 -8.86 -9.53
N GLY A 217 3.17 -7.71 -10.18
CA GLY A 217 4.24 -6.74 -10.05
C GLY A 217 5.61 -7.21 -10.52
N TYR A 218 5.69 -8.14 -11.47
CA TYR A 218 6.97 -8.66 -11.98
C TYR A 218 7.93 -7.54 -12.40
N ASN A 219 9.24 -7.82 -12.39
CA ASN A 219 10.30 -6.84 -12.61
C ASN A 219 10.24 -5.65 -11.63
N ALA A 220 9.72 -5.83 -10.43
CA ALA A 220 9.75 -4.76 -9.43
C ALA A 220 11.18 -4.49 -8.96
N TYR A 221 11.52 -3.22 -8.83
CA TYR A 221 12.76 -2.71 -8.26
C TYR A 221 12.49 -2.26 -6.83
N ILE A 222 12.83 -3.11 -5.87
CA ILE A 222 12.59 -2.88 -4.43
C ILE A 222 13.93 -2.61 -3.77
N HIS A 223 14.22 -1.35 -3.45
CA HIS A 223 15.55 -1.01 -2.97
C HIS A 223 15.60 0.20 -2.02
N HIS A 224 16.62 0.21 -1.16
CA HIS A 224 16.83 1.29 -0.20
C HIS A 224 15.62 1.54 0.71
N ASN A 225 14.81 0.52 0.97
CA ASN A 225 13.74 0.61 1.96
C ASN A 225 14.25 0.17 3.32
N ILE A 226 13.66 0.72 4.36
CA ILE A 226 13.89 0.30 5.74
C ILE A 226 12.59 -0.22 6.32
N GLY A 227 12.60 -1.44 6.88
CA GLY A 227 11.42 -2.03 7.50
C GLY A 227 11.76 -2.75 8.80
N TRP A 228 10.81 -2.75 9.75
CA TRP A 228 10.94 -3.44 11.03
C TRP A 228 9.59 -3.70 11.69
N ASN A 229 9.55 -4.69 12.58
CA ASN A 229 8.32 -5.07 13.30
C ASN A 229 7.13 -5.31 12.36
N CYS A 230 7.34 -5.89 11.20
CA CYS A 230 6.29 -6.33 10.29
C CYS A 230 5.99 -7.82 10.53
N GLU A 231 4.86 -8.32 10.07
CA GLU A 231 4.64 -9.78 9.97
C GLU A 231 5.78 -10.43 9.16
N GLY A 232 6.12 -9.84 8.03
CA GLY A 232 7.30 -10.09 7.20
C GLY A 232 7.70 -8.80 6.50
N GLY A 233 8.98 -8.62 6.20
CA GLY A 233 9.48 -7.39 5.59
C GLY A 233 9.10 -7.26 4.11
N ILE A 234 9.79 -8.00 3.24
CA ILE A 234 9.52 -8.04 1.79
C ILE A 234 9.11 -9.46 1.42
N MET A 235 7.99 -9.61 0.73
CA MET A 235 7.59 -10.87 0.11
C MET A 235 7.45 -10.67 -1.40
N ALA A 236 8.27 -11.33 -2.19
CA ALA A 236 8.23 -11.30 -3.64
C ALA A 236 7.95 -12.69 -4.20
N LYS A 237 6.79 -12.87 -4.80
CA LYS A 237 6.47 -14.07 -5.55
C LYS A 237 6.82 -13.83 -7.02
N GLY A 238 7.56 -14.75 -7.61
CA GLY A 238 7.76 -14.78 -9.05
C GLY A 238 6.76 -15.72 -9.71
N GLY A 239 6.71 -15.77 -11.01
CA GLY A 239 5.79 -16.69 -11.57
C GLY A 239 5.70 -16.77 -13.07
N ILE A 240 4.76 -17.57 -13.49
CA ILE A 240 4.35 -17.72 -14.88
C ILE A 240 2.98 -17.08 -15.01
N LEU A 241 2.84 -16.14 -15.89
CA LEU A 241 1.52 -15.63 -16.26
C LEU A 241 0.64 -16.78 -16.73
N SER A 242 -0.66 -16.67 -16.59
CA SER A 242 -1.66 -17.68 -16.97
C SER A 242 -1.53 -18.19 -18.42
N SER A 243 -0.73 -17.54 -19.23
CA SER A 243 -0.39 -17.90 -20.62
C SER A 243 0.88 -18.76 -20.78
N ASN A 244 1.44 -19.31 -19.69
CA ASN A 244 2.74 -20.00 -19.69
C ASN A 244 3.94 -19.13 -20.13
N VAL A 245 3.80 -17.82 -20.06
CA VAL A 245 4.90 -16.89 -20.31
C VAL A 245 5.64 -16.68 -19.01
N SER A 246 6.91 -17.07 -18.96
CA SER A 246 7.78 -16.72 -17.84
C SER A 246 7.92 -15.20 -17.78
N VAL A 247 7.59 -14.62 -16.64
CA VAL A 247 7.86 -13.21 -16.38
C VAL A 247 9.14 -13.10 -15.57
N GLY A 248 9.88 -12.03 -15.77
CA GLY A 248 11.13 -11.77 -15.07
C GLY A 248 10.95 -11.75 -13.56
N GLY A 249 12.02 -12.02 -12.86
CA GLY A 249 12.08 -11.93 -11.40
C GLY A 249 12.07 -10.49 -10.90
N HIS A 250 12.28 -10.33 -9.60
CA HIS A 250 12.34 -9.04 -8.93
C HIS A 250 13.79 -8.64 -8.64
N PHE A 251 14.04 -7.35 -8.53
CA PHE A 251 15.32 -6.78 -8.13
C PHE A 251 15.21 -6.23 -6.71
N ILE A 252 15.74 -6.95 -5.73
CA ILE A 252 15.65 -6.65 -4.30
C ILE A 252 17.04 -6.36 -3.77
N TYR A 253 17.38 -5.10 -3.55
CA TYR A 253 18.74 -4.75 -3.18
C TYR A 253 18.84 -3.52 -2.28
N ASN A 254 19.88 -3.49 -1.47
CA ASN A 254 20.16 -2.39 -0.55
C ASN A 254 18.99 -2.06 0.39
N ASN A 255 18.21 -3.05 0.80
CA ASN A 255 17.16 -2.86 1.79
C ASN A 255 17.69 -3.24 3.18
N THR A 256 17.11 -2.64 4.20
CA THR A 256 17.29 -3.02 5.60
C THR A 256 15.94 -3.49 6.12
N MET A 257 15.79 -4.79 6.39
CA MET A 257 14.58 -5.40 6.91
C MET A 257 14.93 -6.23 8.14
N LEU A 258 14.36 -5.87 9.28
CA LEU A 258 14.73 -6.44 10.57
C LEU A 258 13.51 -6.76 11.42
N ASN A 259 13.66 -7.70 12.33
CA ASN A 259 12.66 -8.00 13.36
C ASN A 259 11.26 -8.31 12.80
N SER A 260 11.19 -9.15 11.79
CA SER A 260 9.90 -9.68 11.34
C SER A 260 9.34 -10.64 12.39
N VAL A 261 8.09 -10.43 12.79
CA VAL A 261 7.53 -11.09 13.98
C VAL A 261 7.00 -12.49 13.73
N GLU A 262 6.62 -12.83 12.50
CA GLU A 262 6.05 -14.15 12.18
C GLU A 262 6.69 -14.81 10.96
N LYS A 263 7.21 -14.04 10.03
CA LYS A 263 7.76 -14.48 8.75
C LYS A 263 9.20 -13.99 8.60
N ASN A 264 9.82 -14.36 7.51
CA ASN A 264 11.17 -13.88 7.23
C ASN A 264 11.17 -12.41 6.80
N ASP A 265 12.30 -11.75 7.02
CA ASP A 265 12.50 -10.34 6.65
C ASP A 265 12.45 -10.13 5.14
N ILE A 266 13.08 -11.04 4.39
CA ILE A 266 13.02 -11.05 2.93
C ILE A 266 12.70 -12.46 2.46
N MET A 267 11.62 -12.58 1.69
CA MET A 267 11.17 -13.84 1.10
C MET A 267 11.05 -13.70 -0.41
N VAL A 268 11.70 -14.60 -1.13
CA VAL A 268 11.57 -14.71 -2.58
C VAL A 268 10.99 -16.08 -2.88
N LEU A 269 9.68 -16.12 -3.03
CA LEU A 269 8.89 -17.34 -3.00
C LEU A 269 8.59 -17.86 -4.40
N ASN A 270 8.54 -19.18 -4.50
CA ASN A 270 7.81 -19.85 -5.55
C ASN A 270 6.31 -19.60 -5.41
N THR A 271 5.57 -19.75 -6.48
CA THR A 271 4.12 -19.65 -6.42
C THR A 271 3.53 -20.82 -5.65
N GLN A 272 2.30 -20.67 -5.20
CA GLN A 272 1.59 -21.71 -4.44
C GLN A 272 1.39 -23.03 -5.19
N ALA A 273 1.47 -23.03 -6.51
CA ALA A 273 1.23 -24.21 -7.33
C ALA A 273 2.43 -25.17 -7.43
N GLY A 274 3.53 -24.92 -6.75
CA GLY A 274 4.68 -25.82 -6.66
C GLY A 274 5.52 -26.00 -7.93
N ASN A 275 5.07 -25.47 -9.04
CA ASN A 275 5.75 -25.59 -10.34
C ASN A 275 6.30 -24.26 -10.89
N ASN A 276 5.98 -23.16 -10.24
CA ASN A 276 6.35 -21.83 -10.70
C ASN A 276 7.49 -21.30 -9.86
N ILE A 277 8.63 -21.24 -10.42
CA ILE A 277 9.87 -20.85 -9.78
C ILE A 277 10.04 -19.35 -9.98
N ASN A 278 10.48 -18.65 -8.94
CA ASN A 278 10.85 -17.24 -9.03
C ASN A 278 12.17 -17.13 -9.79
N TYR A 279 12.10 -17.29 -11.11
CA TYR A 279 13.26 -17.23 -11.97
C TYR A 279 13.81 -15.81 -12.06
N ASP A 280 15.10 -15.72 -12.14
CA ASP A 280 15.83 -14.49 -12.45
C ASP A 280 15.67 -13.34 -11.44
N SER A 281 15.17 -13.62 -10.25
CA SER A 281 15.21 -12.61 -9.17
C SER A 281 16.65 -12.37 -8.72
N VAL A 282 16.93 -11.11 -8.42
CA VAL A 282 18.23 -10.63 -7.97
C VAL A 282 18.10 -10.09 -6.56
N VAL A 283 18.83 -10.67 -5.61
CA VAL A 283 18.79 -10.31 -4.18
C VAL A 283 20.19 -9.95 -3.70
N LEU A 284 20.49 -8.65 -3.59
CA LEU A 284 21.86 -8.18 -3.38
C LEU A 284 21.96 -7.13 -2.28
N ASN A 285 23.03 -7.19 -1.50
CA ASN A 285 23.41 -6.15 -0.54
C ASN A 285 22.30 -5.76 0.44
N ASN A 286 21.44 -6.68 0.84
CA ASN A 286 20.42 -6.41 1.83
C ASN A 286 20.96 -6.69 3.23
N LEU A 287 20.50 -5.94 4.21
CA LEU A 287 20.66 -6.23 5.63
C LEU A 287 19.33 -6.81 6.14
N CYS A 288 19.34 -8.08 6.57
CA CYS A 288 18.16 -8.76 7.06
C CYS A 288 18.59 -9.91 8.00
N GLU A 289 17.79 -10.23 8.99
CA GLU A 289 18.06 -11.36 9.89
C GLU A 289 17.73 -12.69 9.24
N SER A 290 16.73 -12.69 8.37
CA SER A 290 16.25 -13.89 7.71
C SER A 290 15.96 -13.65 6.22
N LEU A 291 16.58 -14.48 5.39
CA LEU A 291 16.42 -14.51 3.95
C LEU A 291 16.01 -15.91 3.51
N SER A 292 14.85 -16.05 2.89
CA SER A 292 14.26 -17.36 2.62
C SER A 292 13.56 -17.49 1.29
N GLY A 293 13.55 -18.70 0.75
CA GLY A 293 12.63 -19.14 -0.31
C GLY A 293 11.30 -19.67 0.21
N HIS A 294 11.05 -19.61 1.53
CA HIS A 294 9.85 -20.16 2.15
C HIS A 294 9.24 -19.21 3.19
N ARG A 295 7.93 -19.33 3.42
CA ARG A 295 7.20 -18.43 4.35
C ARG A 295 7.44 -18.70 5.81
N THR A 296 7.69 -19.94 6.19
CA THR A 296 7.73 -20.37 7.60
C THR A 296 9.10 -20.83 8.05
N ASP A 297 9.95 -21.24 7.12
CA ASP A 297 11.26 -21.81 7.41
C ASP A 297 12.34 -21.06 6.62
N ALA A 298 13.52 -20.97 7.20
CA ALA A 298 14.70 -20.42 6.53
C ALA A 298 15.26 -21.43 5.50
N VAL A 299 14.50 -21.69 4.45
CA VAL A 299 14.94 -22.53 3.34
C VAL A 299 15.78 -21.69 2.39
N ALA A 300 16.90 -22.22 1.98
CA ALA A 300 17.79 -21.54 1.04
C ALA A 300 17.06 -21.10 -0.22
N LEU A 301 17.41 -19.93 -0.72
CA LEU A 301 16.92 -19.47 -2.01
C LEU A 301 17.30 -20.44 -3.11
N GLU A 302 16.47 -20.54 -4.11
CA GLU A 302 16.78 -21.37 -5.29
C GLU A 302 18.06 -20.95 -5.99
N SER A 303 18.77 -21.95 -6.57
CA SER A 303 20.05 -21.75 -7.23
C SER A 303 20.00 -20.79 -8.44
N ARG A 304 18.84 -20.49 -8.96
CA ARG A 304 18.63 -19.54 -10.07
C ARG A 304 18.48 -18.08 -9.62
N ILE A 305 18.27 -17.87 -8.33
CA ILE A 305 18.20 -16.53 -7.76
C ILE A 305 19.63 -16.07 -7.53
N ILE A 306 19.98 -14.93 -8.13
CA ILE A 306 21.27 -14.30 -7.86
C ILE A 306 21.21 -13.73 -6.44
N ASN A 307 21.91 -14.40 -5.52
CA ASN A 307 21.96 -14.03 -4.10
C ASN A 307 23.41 -13.78 -3.70
N SER A 308 23.76 -12.53 -3.43
CA SER A 308 25.09 -12.20 -2.93
C SER A 308 25.14 -10.96 -2.06
N ASN A 309 26.16 -10.89 -1.23
CA ASN A 309 26.45 -9.76 -0.34
C ASN A 309 25.32 -9.37 0.62
N ASN A 310 24.36 -10.27 0.87
CA ASN A 310 23.36 -10.02 1.90
C ASN A 310 24.00 -10.30 3.28
N GLN A 311 23.69 -9.45 4.24
CA GLN A 311 24.18 -9.54 5.60
C GLN A 311 23.06 -9.96 6.55
N THR A 312 23.36 -10.93 7.40
CA THR A 312 22.48 -11.36 8.48
C THR A 312 23.18 -11.02 9.79
N PRO A 313 22.76 -9.96 10.50
CA PRO A 313 23.41 -9.57 11.73
C PRO A 313 23.25 -10.66 12.79
N ALA A 314 24.34 -10.94 13.49
CA ALA A 314 24.33 -11.91 14.58
C ALA A 314 23.62 -11.39 15.84
N ASN A 315 23.32 -10.11 15.91
CA ASN A 315 22.73 -9.48 17.07
C ASN A 315 21.92 -8.24 16.68
N GLU A 316 20.64 -8.41 16.63
CA GLU A 316 19.63 -7.41 16.24
C GLU A 316 19.64 -6.15 17.11
N GLU A 317 19.87 -6.32 18.42
CA GLU A 317 19.86 -5.22 19.38
C GLU A 317 20.85 -4.11 19.03
N VAL A 318 21.94 -4.43 18.35
CA VAL A 318 22.95 -3.44 17.96
C VAL A 318 22.43 -2.47 16.90
N TYR A 319 21.59 -2.95 15.99
CA TYR A 319 21.05 -2.13 14.90
C TYR A 319 19.79 -1.37 15.31
N LEU A 320 18.99 -1.91 16.22
CA LEU A 320 17.75 -1.32 16.68
C LEU A 320 17.86 -0.54 17.99
N SER A 321 19.02 -0.59 18.66
CA SER A 321 19.20 0.05 19.97
C SER A 321 18.92 1.55 20.03
N ASN A 322 19.00 2.24 18.91
CA ASN A 322 18.70 3.68 18.80
C ASN A 322 17.30 4.00 18.25
N TYR A 323 16.54 2.97 17.91
CA TYR A 323 15.21 3.12 17.34
C TYR A 323 14.22 3.77 18.31
N SER A 324 14.21 3.36 19.56
CA SER A 324 13.32 3.90 20.59
C SER A 324 13.55 5.38 20.91
N SER A 325 14.67 5.95 20.49
CA SER A 325 15.03 7.37 20.70
C SER A 325 14.80 8.25 19.46
N ASN A 326 14.25 7.72 18.37
CA ASN A 326 14.09 8.41 17.08
C ASN A 326 15.40 8.97 16.49
N VAL A 327 16.54 8.44 16.91
CA VAL A 327 17.85 8.85 16.42
C VAL A 327 18.56 7.62 15.86
N TYR A 328 18.45 7.41 14.56
CA TYR A 328 19.28 6.45 13.86
C TYR A 328 20.60 7.09 13.49
N THR A 329 21.65 6.75 14.17
CA THR A 329 23.04 7.02 13.75
C THR A 329 23.62 5.76 13.14
N PRO A 330 23.86 5.68 11.82
CA PRO A 330 24.57 4.57 11.23
C PRO A 330 25.95 4.47 11.91
N THR A 331 26.22 3.37 12.58
CA THR A 331 27.59 3.06 12.97
C THR A 331 28.33 2.61 11.72
N ASN A 332 29.31 3.37 11.30
CA ASN A 332 30.24 2.95 10.25
C ASN A 332 30.92 1.64 10.70
N ASN A 333 30.65 0.57 9.99
CA ASN A 333 31.49 -0.63 9.97
C ASN A 333 32.28 -0.65 8.67
#